data_0b9b1291992e4a627ab5afc061d321ad
#
_entry.id   0b9b1291992e4a627ab5afc061d321ad
#
_cell.length_a   1.000
_cell.length_b   1.000
_cell.length_c   1.000
_cell.angle_alpha   90.00
_cell.angle_beta   90.00
_cell.angle_gamma   90.00
#
_symmetry.space_group_name_H-M   'P 1'
#
loop_
_entity.id
_entity.type
_entity.pdbx_description
1 polymer ?
#
loop_
_entity_poly.entity_id
_entity_poly.type
_entity_poly.pdbx_seq_one_letter_code
_entity_poly.pdbx_strand_id
1 'polypeptide(L)'
;MRFGSPRTLTLLAGAALVAGACSSPAASTTPSEAPAASTPASAAPSTAPTGLPYTATLKDGSTFTLNPRIADKLAKGEPINYVFSYGSTAIPLFSPQYKAGYDRTLPEAQKILPMNGKDIAPASAVQDINEQIAQIDALFKADQIDCLSVQSTGTDAFTKIVNDIMATGVPVFTVGVQSNGNEFTNYTQISDKEGKQAAGIVLDFMKKNNLDFKNFAVSGGDPTQNWAQGRMQGFIDGIKEAIPDANFINDAASALVTTYDPAGTYDAYKAFIQGNPEVQVIENVDIGGEHAARAIADSGNAGKMFSLGWNVSIGQLDAVEAGTQIVALDQQWGEQAGFGATACAELLKNGKVLPNTNTLKPVTKDNVVEARKEFMAIAGG
;
A
#
# COMPACT_ATOMS: atom_id res chain seq x y z
N MET A 1 12.64 43.23 32.40
CA MET A 1 12.48 44.58 31.76
C MET A 1 11.53 44.46 30.54
N ARG A 2 10.41 45.24 30.62
CA ARG A 2 9.53 45.76 29.53
C ARG A 2 9.07 44.73 28.46
N PHE A 3 7.85 44.20 28.52
CA PHE A 3 6.54 44.67 28.08
C PHE A 3 6.50 45.16 26.61
N GLY A 4 5.69 44.49 25.76
CA GLY A 4 5.23 44.96 24.46
C GLY A 4 3.94 44.24 24.06
N SER A 5 2.85 44.97 24.03
CA SER A 5 1.44 44.64 23.92
C SER A 5 0.96 44.16 22.56
N PRO A 6 -0.32 43.74 22.44
CA PRO A 6 -0.91 43.00 21.28
C PRO A 6 -1.49 43.95 20.23
N ARG A 7 -1.59 43.47 18.99
CA ARG A 7 -2.35 44.10 17.93
C ARG A 7 -3.56 43.25 17.56
N THR A 8 -4.69 43.76 17.93
CA THR A 8 -6.04 43.45 17.44
C THR A 8 -6.14 43.74 15.94
N LEU A 9 -6.74 42.88 15.17
CA LEU A 9 -7.29 43.23 13.84
C LEU A 9 -8.70 42.70 13.69
N THR A 10 -9.52 43.60 13.19
CA THR A 10 -10.96 43.70 13.17
C THR A 10 -11.62 42.85 12.10
N LEU A 11 -12.80 42.32 12.42
CA LEU A 11 -13.80 41.72 11.53
C LEU A 11 -14.28 42.70 10.43
N LEU A 12 -14.57 42.14 9.26
CA LEU A 12 -15.53 42.69 8.32
C LEU A 12 -16.45 41.58 7.80
N ALA A 13 -17.72 41.71 8.18
CA ALA A 13 -18.83 40.92 7.70
C ALA A 13 -19.33 41.46 6.37
N GLY A 14 -19.69 40.59 5.44
CA GLY A 14 -20.39 40.95 4.22
C GLY A 14 -21.44 39.90 3.90
N ALA A 15 -22.68 40.19 4.25
CA ALA A 15 -23.86 39.44 3.87
C ALA A 15 -24.37 39.87 2.49
N ALA A 16 -24.72 38.93 1.63
CA ALA A 16 -25.60 39.19 0.49
C ALA A 16 -26.58 38.02 0.32
N LEU A 17 -27.80 38.28 0.69
CA LEU A 17 -29.01 37.51 0.40
C LEU A 17 -29.45 37.80 -1.05
N VAL A 18 -29.75 36.79 -1.84
CA VAL A 18 -30.69 36.86 -2.96
C VAL A 18 -31.60 35.64 -2.92
N ALA A 19 -32.88 35.94 -2.67
CA ALA A 19 -33.98 34.99 -2.81
C ALA A 19 -34.51 35.03 -4.25
N GLY A 20 -34.86 33.86 -4.79
CA GLY A 20 -35.58 33.73 -6.04
C GLY A 20 -36.43 32.47 -6.03
N ALA A 21 -37.73 32.66 -5.92
CA ALA A 21 -38.76 31.63 -5.87
C ALA A 21 -39.34 31.32 -7.26
N CYS A 22 -40.09 30.18 -7.32
CA CYS A 22 -41.07 29.73 -8.33
C CYS A 22 -40.52 28.78 -9.36
N SER A 23 -41.07 27.61 -9.67
CA SER A 23 -42.40 27.02 -9.57
C SER A 23 -42.30 25.60 -10.18
N SER A 24 -42.98 24.63 -9.61
CA SER A 24 -43.16 23.31 -10.20
C SER A 24 -44.15 23.35 -11.39
N PRO A 25 -44.08 22.36 -12.30
CA PRO A 25 -45.21 21.44 -12.38
C PRO A 25 -44.81 19.96 -12.41
N ALA A 26 -45.70 19.15 -11.90
CA ALA A 26 -45.66 17.71 -11.87
C ALA A 26 -45.86 17.10 -13.28
N ALA A 27 -45.14 16.07 -13.58
CA ALA A 27 -45.58 15.05 -14.57
C ALA A 27 -44.83 13.72 -14.42
N SER A 28 -45.61 12.70 -14.22
CA SER A 28 -45.51 11.32 -14.75
C SER A 28 -44.32 10.43 -14.39
N THR A 29 -44.62 9.50 -13.51
CA THR A 29 -43.86 8.29 -13.22
C THR A 29 -43.83 7.34 -14.41
N THR A 30 -42.67 7.04 -14.91
CA THR A 30 -42.37 5.79 -15.65
C THR A 30 -41.20 5.11 -14.93
N PRO A 31 -41.23 3.80 -14.62
CA PRO A 31 -40.11 3.13 -14.00
C PRO A 31 -38.98 3.02 -15.01
N SER A 32 -37.86 3.68 -14.75
CA SER A 32 -36.64 3.51 -15.51
C SER A 32 -35.93 2.26 -14.97
N GLU A 33 -35.75 1.29 -15.85
CA GLU A 33 -34.92 0.12 -15.68
C GLU A 33 -33.52 0.53 -15.18
N ALA A 34 -33.04 -0.08 -14.12
CA ALA A 34 -31.72 0.12 -13.57
C ALA A 34 -30.67 -0.26 -14.64
N PRO A 35 -29.61 0.54 -14.85
CA PRO A 35 -28.52 0.12 -15.69
C PRO A 35 -27.82 -1.08 -15.06
N ALA A 36 -27.74 -2.17 -15.81
CA ALA A 36 -26.94 -3.33 -15.45
C ALA A 36 -25.50 -2.88 -15.13
N ALA A 37 -25.02 -3.23 -13.94
CA ALA A 37 -23.65 -3.06 -13.55
C ALA A 37 -22.74 -3.75 -14.57
N SER A 38 -22.03 -2.96 -15.37
CA SER A 38 -20.96 -3.44 -16.23
C SER A 38 -19.81 -3.90 -15.35
N THR A 39 -19.68 -5.19 -15.18
CA THR A 39 -18.45 -5.84 -14.70
C THR A 39 -17.29 -5.33 -15.55
N PRO A 40 -16.20 -4.80 -14.95
CA PRO A 40 -15.01 -4.48 -15.72
C PRO A 40 -14.51 -5.79 -16.33
N ALA A 41 -14.50 -5.85 -17.65
CA ALA A 41 -13.91 -6.95 -18.39
C ALA A 41 -12.43 -7.03 -17.96
N SER A 42 -12.08 -8.13 -17.28
CA SER A 42 -10.69 -8.52 -17.09
C SER A 42 -10.07 -8.59 -18.49
N ALA A 43 -9.16 -7.67 -18.80
CA ALA A 43 -8.43 -7.71 -20.05
C ALA A 43 -7.72 -9.07 -20.13
N ALA A 44 -8.08 -9.87 -21.11
CA ALA A 44 -7.41 -11.12 -21.38
C ALA A 44 -5.92 -10.84 -21.61
N PRO A 45 -4.99 -11.69 -21.13
CA PRO A 45 -3.58 -11.50 -21.36
C PRO A 45 -3.34 -11.48 -22.88
N SER A 46 -2.90 -10.33 -23.39
CA SER A 46 -2.46 -10.21 -24.77
C SER A 46 -1.25 -11.13 -24.95
N THR A 47 -1.37 -12.13 -25.78
CA THR A 47 -0.22 -12.92 -26.24
C THR A 47 0.63 -12.00 -27.10
N ALA A 48 1.73 -11.52 -26.55
CA ALA A 48 2.66 -10.67 -27.29
C ALA A 48 3.25 -11.42 -28.49
N PRO A 49 3.45 -10.73 -29.62
CA PRO A 49 4.09 -11.35 -30.79
C PRO A 49 5.54 -11.69 -30.50
N THR A 50 5.95 -12.88 -30.90
CA THR A 50 7.34 -13.33 -30.87
C THR A 50 8.14 -12.62 -31.96
N GLY A 51 8.52 -11.37 -31.73
CA GLY A 51 9.35 -10.60 -32.69
C GLY A 51 9.60 -9.18 -32.21
N LEU A 52 10.85 -8.76 -32.24
CA LEU A 52 11.23 -7.36 -32.05
C LEU A 52 10.96 -6.55 -33.34
N PRO A 53 10.47 -5.28 -33.24
CA PRO A 53 10.22 -4.52 -32.02
C PRO A 53 8.89 -4.90 -31.33
N TYR A 54 8.92 -5.03 -29.99
CA TYR A 54 7.73 -5.29 -29.20
C TYR A 54 6.83 -4.05 -29.11
N THR A 55 5.52 -4.22 -29.27
CA THR A 55 4.51 -3.16 -29.11
C THR A 55 3.39 -3.61 -28.19
N ALA A 56 2.82 -2.70 -27.41
CA ALA A 56 1.66 -2.96 -26.56
C ALA A 56 0.77 -1.72 -26.44
N THR A 57 -0.52 -1.91 -26.15
CA THR A 57 -1.42 -0.82 -25.76
C THR A 57 -1.34 -0.61 -24.27
N LEU A 58 -1.10 0.63 -23.83
CA LEU A 58 -1.03 1.02 -22.44
C LEU A 58 -2.41 1.34 -21.85
N LYS A 59 -2.47 1.60 -20.55
CA LYS A 59 -3.71 1.90 -19.79
C LYS A 59 -4.47 3.10 -20.36
N ASP A 60 -3.77 4.12 -20.81
CA ASP A 60 -4.34 5.36 -21.40
C ASP A 60 -4.71 5.22 -22.88
N GLY A 61 -4.55 4.03 -23.46
CA GLY A 61 -4.79 3.74 -24.88
C GLY A 61 -3.64 4.11 -25.81
N SER A 62 -2.55 4.68 -25.32
CA SER A 62 -1.34 4.94 -26.11
C SER A 62 -0.62 3.65 -26.48
N THR A 63 0.24 3.72 -27.50
CA THR A 63 1.05 2.56 -27.92
C THR A 63 2.45 2.66 -27.32
N PHE A 64 2.82 1.65 -26.56
CA PHE A 64 4.22 1.42 -26.19
C PHE A 64 4.94 0.75 -27.35
N THR A 65 6.13 1.22 -27.66
CA THR A 65 7.05 0.55 -28.59
C THR A 65 8.40 0.42 -27.92
N LEU A 66 8.94 -0.79 -27.84
CA LEU A 66 10.22 -1.04 -27.16
C LEU A 66 11.32 -0.18 -27.75
N ASN A 67 12.11 0.44 -26.87
CA ASN A 67 13.23 1.29 -27.25
C ASN A 67 14.22 0.54 -28.16
N PRO A 68 14.63 1.10 -29.32
CA PRO A 68 15.53 0.44 -30.25
C PRO A 68 16.86 -0.02 -29.64
N ARG A 69 17.40 0.74 -28.66
CA ARG A 69 18.62 0.37 -27.94
C ARG A 69 18.44 -0.93 -27.15
N ILE A 70 17.27 -1.10 -26.51
CA ILE A 70 16.95 -2.31 -25.77
C ILE A 70 16.72 -3.48 -26.72
N ALA A 71 15.97 -3.25 -27.79
CA ALA A 71 15.74 -4.26 -28.82
C ALA A 71 17.05 -4.78 -29.42
N ASP A 72 18.01 -3.90 -29.67
CA ASP A 72 19.36 -4.24 -30.20
C ASP A 72 20.15 -5.09 -29.20
N LYS A 73 20.16 -4.73 -27.91
CA LYS A 73 20.76 -5.56 -26.85
C LYS A 73 20.17 -6.96 -26.80
N LEU A 74 18.83 -7.07 -26.82
CA LEU A 74 18.14 -8.36 -26.81
C LEU A 74 18.49 -9.22 -28.02
N ALA A 75 18.55 -8.60 -29.22
CA ALA A 75 18.93 -9.30 -30.45
C ALA A 75 20.36 -9.83 -30.42
N LYS A 76 21.27 -9.14 -29.72
CA LYS A 76 22.67 -9.52 -29.56
C LYS A 76 22.91 -10.46 -28.37
N GLY A 77 21.89 -10.70 -27.54
CA GLY A 77 22.05 -11.45 -26.29
C GLY A 77 22.87 -10.71 -25.22
N GLU A 78 22.97 -9.40 -25.33
CA GLU A 78 23.65 -8.55 -24.35
C GLU A 78 22.78 -8.37 -23.10
N PRO A 79 23.39 -8.24 -21.90
CA PRO A 79 22.60 -8.02 -20.68
C PRO A 79 21.91 -6.67 -20.69
N ILE A 80 20.63 -6.63 -20.27
CA ILE A 80 19.88 -5.41 -20.03
C ILE A 80 20.24 -4.80 -18.66
N ASN A 81 20.09 -3.49 -18.51
CA ASN A 81 20.24 -2.80 -17.23
C ASN A 81 18.87 -2.73 -16.52
N TYR A 82 18.69 -3.57 -15.51
CA TYR A 82 17.52 -3.52 -14.64
C TYR A 82 17.79 -2.66 -13.41
N VAL A 83 16.88 -1.74 -13.11
CA VAL A 83 16.96 -0.89 -11.92
C VAL A 83 15.74 -1.14 -11.05
N PHE A 84 15.96 -1.39 -9.76
CA PHE A 84 14.93 -1.34 -8.72
C PHE A 84 15.12 -0.10 -7.86
N SER A 85 14.10 0.75 -7.79
CA SER A 85 14.12 1.97 -6.97
C SER A 85 13.09 1.87 -5.84
N TYR A 86 13.52 2.15 -4.61
CA TYR A 86 12.66 2.15 -3.43
C TYR A 86 12.93 3.34 -2.51
N GLY A 87 12.01 3.61 -1.58
CA GLY A 87 11.91 4.90 -0.90
C GLY A 87 13.00 5.24 0.10
N SER A 88 13.77 4.25 0.61
CA SER A 88 14.85 4.50 1.58
C SER A 88 15.71 3.28 1.82
N THR A 89 17.02 3.48 2.11
CA THR A 89 17.94 2.45 2.61
C THR A 89 17.99 2.38 4.13
N ALA A 90 17.39 3.35 4.86
CA ALA A 90 17.64 3.55 6.29
C ALA A 90 16.40 3.32 7.19
N ILE A 91 15.26 2.91 6.64
CA ILE A 91 14.07 2.58 7.44
C ILE A 91 14.19 1.13 7.94
N PRO A 92 14.36 0.88 9.26
CA PRO A 92 14.80 -0.42 9.77
C PRO A 92 13.87 -1.60 9.46
N LEU A 93 12.56 -1.40 9.45
CA LEU A 93 11.59 -2.47 9.19
C LEU A 93 11.42 -2.78 7.71
N PHE A 94 11.55 -1.79 6.88
CA PHE A 94 11.19 -1.74 5.47
C PHE A 94 12.38 -2.05 4.55
N SER A 95 13.50 -1.31 4.72
CA SER A 95 14.63 -1.35 3.78
C SER A 95 15.31 -2.71 3.70
N PRO A 96 15.56 -3.44 4.81
CA PRO A 96 16.17 -4.78 4.74
C PRO A 96 15.34 -5.78 3.96
N GLN A 97 13.99 -5.71 4.06
CA GLN A 97 13.10 -6.63 3.36
C GLN A 97 13.09 -6.38 1.86
N TYR A 98 13.10 -5.12 1.41
CA TYR A 98 13.25 -4.79 -0.01
C TYR A 98 14.60 -5.26 -0.55
N LYS A 99 15.69 -4.97 0.17
CA LYS A 99 17.02 -5.40 -0.25
C LYS A 99 17.13 -6.93 -0.34
N ALA A 100 16.67 -7.65 0.67
CA ALA A 100 16.69 -9.11 0.69
C ALA A 100 15.83 -9.72 -0.43
N GLY A 101 14.65 -9.15 -0.70
CA GLY A 101 13.79 -9.60 -1.79
C GLY A 101 14.43 -9.38 -3.17
N TYR A 102 15.02 -8.23 -3.38
CA TYR A 102 15.79 -7.93 -4.59
C TYR A 102 16.95 -8.90 -4.79
N ASP A 103 17.81 -9.09 -3.76
CA ASP A 103 19.00 -9.96 -3.84
C ASP A 103 18.63 -11.41 -4.09
N ARG A 104 17.52 -11.89 -3.49
CA ARG A 104 17.04 -13.25 -3.69
C ARG A 104 16.52 -13.50 -5.10
N THR A 105 15.78 -12.53 -5.67
CA THR A 105 15.03 -12.75 -6.92
C THR A 105 15.83 -12.39 -8.16
N LEU A 106 16.75 -11.43 -8.08
CA LEU A 106 17.58 -11.05 -9.22
C LEU A 106 18.31 -12.23 -9.88
N PRO A 107 18.98 -13.16 -9.15
CA PRO A 107 19.64 -14.33 -9.76
C PRO A 107 18.65 -15.27 -10.48
N GLU A 108 17.41 -15.38 -10.00
CA GLU A 108 16.38 -16.19 -10.67
C GLU A 108 15.91 -15.53 -11.96
N ALA A 109 15.68 -14.21 -11.96
CA ALA A 109 15.36 -13.45 -13.17
C ALA A 109 16.48 -13.50 -14.21
N GLN A 110 17.75 -13.49 -13.78
CA GLN A 110 18.92 -13.62 -14.65
C GLN A 110 19.01 -14.99 -15.38
N LYS A 111 18.37 -16.04 -14.84
CA LYS A 111 18.23 -17.32 -15.56
C LYS A 111 17.27 -17.24 -16.75
N ILE A 112 16.31 -16.32 -16.70
CA ILE A 112 15.34 -16.09 -17.78
C ILE A 112 15.96 -15.17 -18.85
N LEU A 113 16.53 -14.04 -18.43
CA LEU A 113 17.14 -13.03 -19.31
C LEU A 113 18.41 -12.47 -18.68
N PRO A 114 19.56 -12.44 -19.40
CA PRO A 114 20.78 -11.78 -18.90
C PRO A 114 20.50 -10.33 -18.53
N MET A 115 20.82 -9.93 -17.29
CA MET A 115 20.64 -8.56 -16.81
C MET A 115 21.68 -8.14 -15.79
N ASN A 116 22.05 -6.85 -15.86
CA ASN A 116 22.81 -6.15 -14.85
C ASN A 116 21.79 -5.49 -13.90
N GLY A 117 21.69 -6.02 -12.68
CA GLY A 117 20.78 -5.48 -11.69
C GLY A 117 21.43 -4.39 -10.85
N LYS A 118 20.67 -3.33 -10.54
CA LYS A 118 21.06 -2.26 -9.62
C LYS A 118 19.87 -1.88 -8.78
N ASP A 119 20.03 -1.88 -7.46
CA ASP A 119 19.07 -1.28 -6.54
C ASP A 119 19.52 0.13 -6.14
N ILE A 120 18.58 1.07 -6.04
CA ILE A 120 18.80 2.45 -5.65
C ILE A 120 17.72 2.91 -4.66
N ALA A 121 18.14 3.68 -3.67
CA ALA A 121 17.22 4.34 -2.76
C ALA A 121 17.90 5.52 -2.07
N PRO A 122 17.13 6.54 -1.63
CA PRO A 122 17.64 7.59 -0.76
C PRO A 122 18.22 7.05 0.55
N ALA A 123 19.30 7.67 1.05
CA ALA A 123 19.88 7.35 2.35
C ALA A 123 19.20 8.15 3.49
N SER A 124 17.88 8.24 3.46
CA SER A 124 17.05 9.01 4.39
C SER A 124 16.39 8.10 5.43
N ALA A 125 16.21 8.58 6.66
CA ALA A 125 15.46 7.88 7.71
C ALA A 125 13.93 7.85 7.45
N VAL A 126 13.46 8.54 6.41
CA VAL A 126 12.07 8.56 5.92
C VAL A 126 12.08 8.34 4.41
N GLN A 127 10.93 7.98 3.85
CA GLN A 127 10.78 7.91 2.39
C GLN A 127 10.94 9.30 1.78
N ASP A 128 11.92 9.48 0.90
CA ASP A 128 12.19 10.72 0.19
C ASP A 128 11.87 10.57 -1.30
N ILE A 129 10.63 10.93 -1.64
CA ILE A 129 10.10 10.82 -3.01
C ILE A 129 10.89 11.67 -3.99
N ASN A 130 11.29 12.88 -3.60
CA ASN A 130 11.98 13.79 -4.50
C ASN A 130 13.39 13.30 -4.84
N GLU A 131 14.12 12.83 -3.83
CA GLU A 131 15.44 12.23 -4.01
C GLU A 131 15.34 10.94 -4.84
N GLN A 132 14.33 10.09 -4.56
CA GLN A 132 14.10 8.86 -5.32
C GLN A 132 13.85 9.15 -6.81
N ILE A 133 12.99 10.12 -7.12
CA ILE A 133 12.73 10.57 -8.50
C ILE A 133 14.00 11.14 -9.15
N ALA A 134 14.78 11.94 -8.42
CA ALA A 134 16.02 12.52 -8.94
C ALA A 134 17.05 11.43 -9.28
N GLN A 135 17.18 10.39 -8.46
CA GLN A 135 18.07 9.25 -8.72
C GLN A 135 17.63 8.46 -9.96
N ILE A 136 16.32 8.22 -10.13
CA ILE A 136 15.77 7.57 -11.33
C ILE A 136 16.06 8.42 -12.58
N ASP A 137 15.75 9.70 -12.53
CA ASP A 137 15.92 10.63 -13.66
C ASP A 137 17.39 10.73 -14.10
N ALA A 138 18.33 10.78 -13.15
CA ALA A 138 19.76 10.81 -13.44
C ALA A 138 20.22 9.55 -14.18
N LEU A 139 19.81 8.36 -13.74
CA LEU A 139 20.14 7.10 -14.42
C LEU A 139 19.45 6.97 -15.77
N PHE A 140 18.21 7.42 -15.88
CA PHE A 140 17.46 7.39 -17.12
C PHE A 140 18.13 8.27 -18.20
N LYS A 141 18.48 9.52 -17.88
CA LYS A 141 19.18 10.45 -18.78
C LYS A 141 20.58 9.97 -19.20
N ALA A 142 21.18 9.10 -18.38
CA ALA A 142 22.48 8.48 -18.69
C ALA A 142 22.36 7.16 -19.48
N ASP A 143 21.16 6.79 -19.98
CA ASP A 143 20.90 5.53 -20.67
C ASP A 143 21.24 4.26 -19.84
N GLN A 144 21.18 4.37 -18.51
CA GLN A 144 21.53 3.29 -17.58
C GLN A 144 20.31 2.47 -17.13
N ILE A 145 19.14 2.72 -17.70
CA ILE A 145 17.90 1.97 -17.43
C ILE A 145 17.38 1.36 -18.73
N ASP A 146 17.30 0.05 -18.78
CA ASP A 146 16.63 -0.70 -19.85
C ASP A 146 15.29 -1.29 -19.37
N CYS A 147 15.13 -1.42 -18.07
CA CYS A 147 13.87 -1.79 -17.40
C CYS A 147 13.90 -1.26 -15.97
N LEU A 148 12.78 -0.69 -15.54
CA LEU A 148 12.64 -0.08 -14.23
C LEU A 148 11.55 -0.76 -13.42
N SER A 149 11.85 -1.06 -12.16
CA SER A 149 10.83 -1.28 -11.13
C SER A 149 10.93 -0.19 -10.08
N VAL A 150 9.78 0.41 -9.71
CA VAL A 150 9.76 1.49 -8.73
C VAL A 150 8.76 1.20 -7.62
N GLN A 151 9.21 1.28 -6.37
CA GLN A 151 8.31 1.28 -5.24
C GLN A 151 7.63 2.64 -5.16
N SER A 152 6.33 2.64 -5.45
CA SER A 152 5.46 3.81 -5.32
C SER A 152 5.02 3.97 -3.87
N THR A 153 5.05 5.21 -3.38
CA THR A 153 4.60 5.58 -2.04
C THR A 153 3.29 6.38 -2.04
N GLY A 154 2.77 6.67 -3.22
CA GLY A 154 1.51 7.39 -3.41
C GLY A 154 1.02 7.28 -4.84
N THR A 155 -0.29 7.34 -5.01
CA THR A 155 -0.98 7.08 -6.28
C THR A 155 -0.48 7.94 -7.45
N ASP A 156 -0.18 9.21 -7.19
CA ASP A 156 0.22 10.17 -8.22
C ASP A 156 1.70 10.56 -8.18
N ALA A 157 2.39 10.21 -7.09
CA ALA A 157 3.74 10.71 -6.83
C ALA A 157 4.75 10.41 -7.95
N PHE A 158 4.65 9.23 -8.56
CA PHE A 158 5.55 8.76 -9.60
C PHE A 158 4.96 8.80 -11.00
N THR A 159 3.68 9.18 -11.16
CA THR A 159 2.96 9.14 -12.45
C THR A 159 3.75 9.83 -13.56
N LYS A 160 4.28 11.02 -13.30
CA LYS A 160 5.00 11.75 -14.33
C LYS A 160 6.26 11.02 -14.79
N ILE A 161 7.14 10.62 -13.86
CA ILE A 161 8.43 9.97 -14.24
C ILE A 161 8.20 8.60 -14.87
N VAL A 162 7.20 7.85 -14.40
CA VAL A 162 6.80 6.57 -15.01
C VAL A 162 6.35 6.78 -16.46
N ASN A 163 5.45 7.73 -16.70
CA ASN A 163 4.93 8.01 -18.04
C ASN A 163 6.02 8.54 -18.99
N ASP A 164 6.89 9.43 -18.51
CA ASP A 164 8.00 9.96 -19.31
C ASP A 164 8.95 8.83 -19.77
N ILE A 165 9.28 7.89 -18.87
CA ILE A 165 10.14 6.74 -19.17
C ILE A 165 9.44 5.77 -20.13
N MET A 166 8.18 5.42 -19.85
CA MET A 166 7.38 4.53 -20.70
C MET A 166 7.24 5.08 -22.13
N ALA A 167 7.05 6.39 -22.28
CA ALA A 167 6.94 7.04 -23.58
C ALA A 167 8.19 6.90 -24.47
N THR A 168 9.35 6.61 -23.88
CA THR A 168 10.59 6.35 -24.63
C THR A 168 10.79 4.87 -25.00
N GLY A 169 9.87 4.02 -24.62
CA GLY A 169 9.94 2.57 -24.86
C GLY A 169 10.81 1.81 -23.84
N VAL A 170 11.07 2.39 -22.68
CA VAL A 170 11.66 1.68 -21.54
C VAL A 170 10.55 1.15 -20.66
N PRO A 171 10.42 -0.18 -20.44
CA PRO A 171 9.36 -0.75 -19.64
C PRO A 171 9.51 -0.41 -18.15
N VAL A 172 8.38 -0.06 -17.54
CA VAL A 172 8.29 0.25 -16.11
C VAL A 172 7.26 -0.65 -15.43
N PHE A 173 7.59 -1.09 -14.22
CA PHE A 173 6.71 -1.80 -13.30
C PHE A 173 6.67 -1.04 -11.97
N THR A 174 5.53 -1.01 -11.32
CA THR A 174 5.42 -0.39 -10.00
C THR A 174 5.05 -1.42 -8.94
N VAL A 175 5.50 -1.17 -7.70
CA VAL A 175 5.18 -1.98 -6.52
C VAL A 175 4.80 -1.05 -5.37
N GLY A 176 4.19 -1.58 -4.31
CA GLY A 176 3.78 -0.79 -3.15
C GLY A 176 2.38 -0.21 -3.29
N VAL A 177 2.23 1.12 -3.23
CA VAL A 177 0.92 1.77 -3.37
C VAL A 177 0.48 1.79 -4.82
N GLN A 178 -0.82 1.67 -5.06
CA GLN A 178 -1.40 1.75 -6.40
C GLN A 178 -0.93 3.02 -7.13
N SER A 179 -0.50 2.86 -8.39
CA SER A 179 -0.04 3.95 -9.25
C SER A 179 -1.05 4.29 -10.34
N ASN A 180 -1.13 5.58 -10.67
CA ASN A 180 -1.89 6.09 -11.83
C ASN A 180 -1.02 6.23 -13.09
N GLY A 181 0.20 5.72 -13.08
CA GLY A 181 1.07 5.70 -14.25
C GLY A 181 0.67 4.68 -15.30
N ASN A 182 1.34 4.75 -16.47
CA ASN A 182 1.16 3.84 -17.60
C ASN A 182 2.06 2.60 -17.53
N GLU A 183 2.61 2.27 -16.35
CA GLU A 183 3.40 1.05 -16.14
C GLU A 183 2.68 -0.20 -16.62
N PHE A 184 3.43 -1.23 -17.04
CA PHE A 184 2.87 -2.49 -17.52
C PHE A 184 2.09 -3.24 -16.45
N THR A 185 2.61 -3.26 -15.24
CA THR A 185 2.00 -3.96 -14.13
C THR A 185 2.29 -3.22 -12.83
N ASN A 186 1.29 -3.19 -11.98
CA ASN A 186 1.40 -2.72 -10.62
C ASN A 186 1.20 -3.93 -9.66
N TYR A 187 2.27 -4.27 -8.94
CA TYR A 187 2.23 -5.26 -7.87
C TYR A 187 1.89 -4.52 -6.57
N THR A 188 0.59 -4.35 -6.34
CA THR A 188 0.11 -3.27 -5.50
C THR A 188 -0.77 -3.74 -4.37
N GLN A 189 -0.89 -2.83 -3.44
CA GLN A 189 -1.87 -2.82 -2.38
C GLN A 189 -3.02 -1.88 -2.78
N ILE A 190 -4.23 -2.42 -2.78
CA ILE A 190 -5.45 -1.66 -3.00
C ILE A 190 -6.08 -1.45 -1.62
N SER A 191 -5.83 -0.29 -1.04
CA SER A 191 -6.00 -0.02 0.39
C SER A 191 -7.41 -0.26 0.93
N ASP A 192 -8.45 0.10 0.19
CA ASP A 192 -9.83 -0.17 0.55
C ASP A 192 -10.17 -1.67 0.56
N LYS A 193 -9.64 -2.43 -0.40
CA LYS A 193 -9.80 -3.89 -0.44
C LYS A 193 -9.04 -4.58 0.68
N GLU A 194 -7.86 -4.05 1.03
CA GLU A 194 -7.07 -4.55 2.16
C GLU A 194 -7.80 -4.32 3.48
N GLY A 195 -8.40 -3.14 3.68
CA GLY A 195 -9.24 -2.86 4.83
C GLY A 195 -10.44 -3.82 4.93
N LYS A 196 -11.13 -4.07 3.82
CA LYS A 196 -12.22 -5.07 3.76
C LYS A 196 -11.72 -6.49 4.06
N GLN A 197 -10.54 -6.86 3.58
CA GLN A 197 -9.93 -8.16 3.92
C GLN A 197 -9.63 -8.25 5.42
N ALA A 198 -9.11 -7.19 6.04
CA ALA A 198 -8.88 -7.12 7.49
C ALA A 198 -10.18 -7.28 8.27
N ALA A 199 -11.26 -6.61 7.84
CA ALA A 199 -12.60 -6.80 8.42
C ALA A 199 -13.07 -8.25 8.33
N GLY A 200 -12.94 -8.90 7.18
CA GLY A 200 -13.28 -10.31 7.00
C GLY A 200 -12.55 -11.24 7.98
N ILE A 201 -11.24 -11.00 8.20
CA ILE A 201 -10.44 -11.78 9.14
C ILE A 201 -10.94 -11.59 10.59
N VAL A 202 -11.29 -10.35 10.97
CA VAL A 202 -11.87 -10.07 12.30
C VAL A 202 -13.21 -10.78 12.47
N LEU A 203 -14.09 -10.74 11.47
CA LEU A 203 -15.39 -11.42 11.49
C LEU A 203 -15.25 -12.94 11.60
N ASP A 204 -14.30 -13.54 10.87
CA ASP A 204 -13.99 -14.97 10.96
C ASP A 204 -13.44 -15.33 12.36
N PHE A 205 -12.57 -14.48 12.93
CA PHE A 205 -12.08 -14.64 14.29
C PHE A 205 -13.24 -14.60 15.32
N MET A 206 -14.14 -13.63 15.20
CA MET A 206 -15.32 -13.51 16.06
C MET A 206 -16.18 -14.77 15.96
N LYS A 207 -16.49 -15.23 14.76
CA LYS A 207 -17.27 -16.44 14.52
C LYS A 207 -16.60 -17.69 15.10
N LYS A 208 -15.29 -17.87 14.86
CA LYS A 208 -14.51 -19.02 15.35
C LYS A 208 -14.50 -19.12 16.89
N ASN A 209 -14.53 -17.95 17.57
CA ASN A 209 -14.43 -17.86 19.02
C ASN A 209 -15.79 -17.56 19.72
N ASN A 210 -16.91 -17.56 18.99
CA ASN A 210 -18.25 -17.22 19.49
C ASN A 210 -18.30 -15.85 20.20
N LEU A 211 -17.66 -14.84 19.59
CA LEU A 211 -17.60 -13.47 20.10
C LEU A 211 -18.64 -12.59 19.39
N ASP A 212 -19.28 -11.67 20.13
CA ASP A 212 -20.21 -10.68 19.59
C ASP A 212 -19.67 -9.27 19.88
N PHE A 213 -18.69 -8.85 19.08
CA PHE A 213 -18.12 -7.51 19.20
C PHE A 213 -18.99 -6.49 18.47
N LYS A 214 -19.14 -5.32 19.11
CA LYS A 214 -19.92 -4.19 18.59
C LYS A 214 -19.11 -2.90 18.54
N ASN A 215 -18.04 -2.78 19.33
CA ASN A 215 -17.29 -1.54 19.49
C ASN A 215 -15.90 -1.67 18.88
N PHE A 216 -15.63 -0.84 17.87
CA PHE A 216 -14.42 -0.85 17.05
C PHE A 216 -13.76 0.53 17.07
N ALA A 217 -12.47 0.57 16.80
CA ALA A 217 -11.73 1.81 16.59
C ALA A 217 -10.68 1.61 15.50
N VAL A 218 -10.26 2.73 14.88
CA VAL A 218 -9.22 2.77 13.85
C VAL A 218 -8.09 3.70 14.27
N SER A 219 -6.86 3.40 13.86
CA SER A 219 -5.66 4.14 14.24
C SER A 219 -4.55 4.01 13.20
N GLY A 220 -3.59 4.93 13.23
CA GLY A 220 -2.41 4.90 12.39
C GLY A 220 -1.37 5.93 12.79
N GLY A 221 -0.13 5.73 12.35
CA GLY A 221 0.98 6.66 12.60
C GLY A 221 0.80 8.00 11.88
N ASP A 222 0.34 7.94 10.63
CA ASP A 222 -0.10 9.09 9.85
C ASP A 222 -1.43 8.77 9.14
N PRO A 223 -2.55 8.94 9.84
CA PRO A 223 -3.87 8.61 9.28
C PRO A 223 -4.31 9.55 8.15
N THR A 224 -3.56 10.60 7.82
CA THR A 224 -3.88 11.52 6.73
C THR A 224 -3.46 10.99 5.36
N GLN A 225 -2.63 9.97 5.30
CA GLN A 225 -2.20 9.35 4.06
C GLN A 225 -3.35 8.63 3.35
N ASN A 226 -3.43 8.78 2.02
CA ASN A 226 -4.50 8.16 1.23
C ASN A 226 -4.60 6.64 1.42
N TRP A 227 -3.46 5.95 1.53
CA TRP A 227 -3.45 4.52 1.80
C TRP A 227 -4.00 4.17 3.20
N ALA A 228 -3.70 5.00 4.22
CA ALA A 228 -4.23 4.81 5.57
C ALA A 228 -5.74 5.05 5.61
N GLN A 229 -6.21 6.14 4.99
CA GLN A 229 -7.64 6.43 4.84
C GLN A 229 -8.38 5.28 4.13
N GLY A 230 -7.81 4.75 3.05
CA GLY A 230 -8.40 3.62 2.32
C GLY A 230 -8.51 2.36 3.17
N ARG A 231 -7.48 1.99 3.94
CA ARG A 231 -7.50 0.83 4.84
C ARG A 231 -8.55 0.98 5.92
N MET A 232 -8.54 2.13 6.63
CA MET A 232 -9.52 2.40 7.69
C MET A 232 -10.95 2.40 7.15
N GLN A 233 -11.21 3.08 6.04
CA GLN A 233 -12.54 3.12 5.46
C GLN A 233 -12.99 1.72 4.99
N GLY A 234 -12.11 0.97 4.35
CA GLY A 234 -12.38 -0.41 3.93
C GLY A 234 -12.72 -1.32 5.11
N PHE A 235 -12.00 -1.18 6.24
CA PHE A 235 -12.30 -1.91 7.46
C PHE A 235 -13.66 -1.53 8.04
N ILE A 236 -13.93 -0.24 8.17
CA ILE A 236 -15.22 0.28 8.65
C ILE A 236 -16.39 -0.25 7.81
N ASP A 237 -16.24 -0.15 6.48
CA ASP A 237 -17.28 -0.60 5.53
C ASP A 237 -17.50 -2.11 5.64
N GLY A 238 -16.42 -2.90 5.68
CA GLY A 238 -16.52 -4.35 5.80
C GLY A 238 -17.14 -4.83 7.11
N ILE A 239 -16.84 -4.19 8.24
CA ILE A 239 -17.49 -4.49 9.52
C ILE A 239 -18.96 -4.07 9.49
N LYS A 240 -19.31 -2.87 9.02
CA LYS A 240 -20.69 -2.37 8.97
C LYS A 240 -21.57 -3.14 7.99
N GLU A 241 -21.00 -3.67 6.92
CA GLU A 241 -21.72 -4.54 5.99
C GLU A 241 -22.19 -5.83 6.67
N ALA A 242 -21.36 -6.41 7.54
CA ALA A 242 -21.69 -7.64 8.26
C ALA A 242 -22.44 -7.38 9.59
N ILE A 243 -22.17 -6.27 10.25
CA ILE A 243 -22.72 -5.86 11.56
C ILE A 243 -23.25 -4.43 11.42
N PRO A 244 -24.50 -4.24 10.92
CA PRO A 244 -25.02 -2.90 10.64
C PRO A 244 -25.13 -1.99 11.86
N ASP A 245 -25.22 -2.55 13.07
CA ASP A 245 -25.26 -1.85 14.36
C ASP A 245 -23.86 -1.71 15.01
N ALA A 246 -22.79 -2.01 14.29
CA ALA A 246 -21.43 -1.81 14.79
C ALA A 246 -21.17 -0.33 15.10
N ASN A 247 -20.65 -0.08 16.29
CA ASN A 247 -20.27 1.24 16.79
C ASN A 247 -18.77 1.43 16.58
N PHE A 248 -18.40 2.46 15.82
CA PHE A 248 -17.02 2.91 15.70
C PHE A 248 -16.82 4.11 16.62
N ILE A 249 -15.88 4.00 17.58
CA ILE A 249 -15.56 5.07 18.54
C ILE A 249 -14.99 6.29 17.82
N ASN A 250 -14.30 6.06 16.70
CA ASN A 250 -13.78 7.05 15.76
C ASN A 250 -13.94 6.54 14.34
N ASP A 251 -13.65 7.37 13.36
CA ASP A 251 -13.67 7.03 11.93
C ASP A 251 -12.32 7.37 11.26
N ALA A 252 -12.22 7.18 9.96
CA ALA A 252 -10.99 7.45 9.22
C ALA A 252 -10.53 8.93 9.33
N ALA A 253 -11.48 9.88 9.44
CA ALA A 253 -11.17 11.31 9.54
C ALA A 253 -10.75 11.71 10.97
N SER A 254 -11.20 10.97 11.99
CA SER A 254 -10.93 11.19 13.42
C SER A 254 -10.10 10.07 14.04
N ALA A 255 -9.38 9.30 13.24
CA ALA A 255 -8.59 8.15 13.67
C ALA A 255 -7.58 8.53 14.77
N LEU A 256 -7.32 7.57 15.68
CA LEU A 256 -6.29 7.74 16.68
C LEU A 256 -4.92 7.89 16.02
N VAL A 257 -4.26 9.03 16.20
CA VAL A 257 -2.90 9.27 15.73
C VAL A 257 -1.92 8.64 16.70
N THR A 258 -1.13 7.65 16.25
CA THR A 258 -0.21 6.89 17.08
C THR A 258 1.25 7.27 16.88
N THR A 259 1.56 8.08 15.85
CA THR A 259 2.94 8.39 15.41
C THR A 259 3.72 7.15 14.98
N TYR A 260 5.03 7.31 14.70
CA TYR A 260 5.94 6.19 14.38
C TYR A 260 7.00 5.99 15.49
N ASP A 261 6.95 6.81 16.56
CA ASP A 261 7.77 6.60 17.73
C ASP A 261 7.17 5.50 18.63
N PRO A 262 7.91 4.43 18.94
CA PRO A 262 7.37 3.30 19.71
C PRO A 262 6.80 3.69 21.08
N ALA A 263 7.46 4.60 21.81
CA ALA A 263 7.02 5.03 23.14
C ALA A 263 5.74 5.87 23.03
N GLY A 264 5.72 6.86 22.13
CA GLY A 264 4.56 7.70 21.87
C GLY A 264 3.36 6.89 21.35
N THR A 265 3.61 5.90 20.50
CA THR A 265 2.56 4.97 20.01
C THR A 265 1.94 4.18 21.16
N TYR A 266 2.76 3.60 22.04
CA TYR A 266 2.26 2.86 23.21
C TYR A 266 1.45 3.76 24.14
N ASP A 267 1.95 4.96 24.47
CA ASP A 267 1.28 5.91 25.36
C ASP A 267 -0.06 6.40 24.77
N ALA A 268 -0.13 6.62 23.45
CA ALA A 268 -1.36 6.98 22.77
C ALA A 268 -2.42 5.87 22.92
N TYR A 269 -2.05 4.60 22.70
CA TYR A 269 -2.98 3.47 22.91
C TYR A 269 -3.41 3.33 24.36
N LYS A 270 -2.48 3.46 25.30
CA LYS A 270 -2.79 3.37 26.72
C LYS A 270 -3.82 4.43 27.15
N ALA A 271 -3.61 5.68 26.73
CA ALA A 271 -4.54 6.78 27.00
C ALA A 271 -5.91 6.53 26.32
N PHE A 272 -5.90 6.07 25.07
CA PHE A 272 -7.13 5.76 24.31
C PHE A 272 -7.95 4.67 24.96
N ILE A 273 -7.33 3.55 25.38
CA ILE A 273 -7.98 2.44 26.05
C ILE A 273 -8.57 2.86 27.41
N GLN A 274 -7.87 3.71 28.16
CA GLN A 274 -8.38 4.25 29.42
C GLN A 274 -9.62 5.13 29.22
N GLY A 275 -9.64 5.91 28.12
CA GLY A 275 -10.76 6.78 27.78
C GLY A 275 -11.96 6.05 27.13
N ASN A 276 -11.74 4.85 26.58
CA ASN A 276 -12.74 4.10 25.81
C ASN A 276 -12.71 2.60 26.21
N PRO A 277 -13.06 2.27 27.45
CA PRO A 277 -12.95 0.90 27.97
C PRO A 277 -13.91 -0.09 27.29
N GLU A 278 -14.90 0.40 26.55
CA GLU A 278 -15.88 -0.39 25.78
C GLU A 278 -15.35 -0.90 24.45
N VAL A 279 -14.22 -0.35 23.94
CA VAL A 279 -13.63 -0.81 22.67
C VAL A 279 -13.24 -2.29 22.76
N GLN A 280 -13.54 -3.04 21.71
CA GLN A 280 -13.26 -4.48 21.65
C GLN A 280 -12.21 -4.81 20.58
N VAL A 281 -12.17 -4.06 19.50
CA VAL A 281 -11.16 -4.24 18.43
C VAL A 281 -10.59 -2.90 18.03
N ILE A 282 -9.25 -2.80 18.00
CA ILE A 282 -8.50 -1.63 17.52
C ILE A 282 -7.73 -2.03 16.27
N GLU A 283 -8.09 -1.45 15.13
CA GLU A 283 -7.28 -1.53 13.92
C GLU A 283 -6.13 -0.52 13.98
N ASN A 284 -4.91 -0.99 13.74
CA ASN A 284 -3.80 -0.12 13.37
C ASN A 284 -3.42 -0.39 11.91
N VAL A 285 -3.47 0.63 11.06
CA VAL A 285 -3.26 0.49 9.61
C VAL A 285 -1.80 0.48 9.17
N ASP A 286 -0.87 0.45 10.15
CA ASP A 286 0.58 0.43 9.90
C ASP A 286 1.36 -0.40 10.96
N ILE A 287 2.53 0.08 11.41
CA ILE A 287 3.45 -0.66 12.28
C ILE A 287 3.09 -0.63 13.78
N GLY A 288 2.02 0.05 14.17
CA GLY A 288 1.67 0.25 15.60
C GLY A 288 0.94 -0.91 16.28
N GLY A 289 0.59 -1.97 15.54
CA GLY A 289 -0.23 -3.08 16.05
C GLY A 289 0.31 -3.76 17.30
N GLU A 290 1.64 -3.96 17.41
CA GLU A 290 2.29 -4.55 18.60
C GLU A 290 2.16 -3.67 19.84
N HIS A 291 2.20 -2.34 19.66
CA HIS A 291 2.05 -1.38 20.77
C HIS A 291 0.60 -1.33 21.27
N ALA A 292 -0.38 -1.46 20.37
CA ALA A 292 -1.77 -1.64 20.72
C ALA A 292 -1.98 -2.92 21.54
N ALA A 293 -1.45 -4.05 21.06
CA ALA A 293 -1.54 -5.33 21.75
C ALA A 293 -0.92 -5.27 23.16
N ARG A 294 0.25 -4.64 23.28
CA ARG A 294 0.91 -4.43 24.56
C ARG A 294 0.09 -3.55 25.51
N ALA A 295 -0.44 -2.41 25.04
CA ALA A 295 -1.27 -1.52 25.84
C ALA A 295 -2.55 -2.23 26.31
N ILE A 296 -3.16 -3.09 25.47
CA ILE A 296 -4.29 -3.95 25.84
C ILE A 296 -3.92 -4.92 26.97
N ALA A 297 -2.78 -5.60 26.88
CA ALA A 297 -2.31 -6.53 27.89
C ALA A 297 -2.02 -5.83 29.21
N ASP A 298 -1.27 -4.72 29.18
CA ASP A 298 -0.86 -3.96 30.37
C ASP A 298 -2.06 -3.28 31.08
N SER A 299 -3.16 -3.02 30.38
CA SER A 299 -4.41 -2.50 30.95
C SER A 299 -5.35 -3.59 31.52
N GLY A 300 -4.94 -4.87 31.47
CA GLY A 300 -5.75 -6.00 31.97
C GLY A 300 -6.94 -6.36 31.07
N ASN A 301 -6.94 -5.94 29.80
CA ASN A 301 -8.01 -6.18 28.82
C ASN A 301 -7.73 -7.36 27.89
N ALA A 302 -6.63 -8.12 28.10
CA ALA A 302 -6.35 -9.31 27.33
C ALA A 302 -7.54 -10.30 27.33
N GLY A 303 -7.92 -10.79 26.16
CA GLY A 303 -9.08 -11.67 25.98
C GLY A 303 -10.44 -10.97 25.90
N LYS A 304 -10.50 -9.65 26.13
CA LYS A 304 -11.71 -8.82 25.99
C LYS A 304 -11.56 -7.78 24.87
N MET A 305 -10.36 -7.29 24.68
CA MET A 305 -9.98 -6.33 23.67
C MET A 305 -8.85 -6.92 22.83
N PHE A 306 -8.84 -6.63 21.55
CA PHE A 306 -7.88 -7.17 20.59
C PHE A 306 -7.39 -6.07 19.66
N SER A 307 -6.17 -6.22 19.16
CA SER A 307 -5.65 -5.39 18.08
C SER A 307 -5.57 -6.18 16.77
N LEU A 308 -5.41 -5.46 15.68
CA LEU A 308 -4.84 -5.94 14.42
C LEU A 308 -3.88 -4.88 13.88
N GLY A 309 -2.92 -5.29 13.04
CA GLY A 309 -1.94 -4.36 12.50
C GLY A 309 -1.40 -4.82 11.15
N TRP A 310 -0.85 -3.87 10.42
CA TRP A 310 -0.10 -4.12 9.19
C TRP A 310 1.38 -4.27 9.50
N ASN A 311 2.06 -4.91 8.56
CA ASN A 311 3.47 -5.25 8.63
C ASN A 311 3.77 -6.34 9.67
N VAL A 312 4.80 -7.11 9.41
CA VAL A 312 5.25 -8.13 10.35
C VAL A 312 6.49 -7.63 11.08
N SER A 313 6.42 -7.66 12.40
CA SER A 313 7.56 -7.46 13.31
C SER A 313 7.59 -8.60 14.33
N ILE A 314 8.70 -8.76 15.03
CA ILE A 314 8.78 -9.75 16.12
C ILE A 314 7.71 -9.46 17.16
N GLY A 315 7.50 -8.19 17.54
CA GLY A 315 6.49 -7.81 18.52
C GLY A 315 5.06 -8.13 18.07
N GLN A 316 4.73 -7.96 16.78
CA GLN A 316 3.43 -8.38 16.26
C GLN A 316 3.27 -9.90 16.23
N LEU A 317 4.31 -10.64 15.85
CA LEU A 317 4.29 -12.11 15.90
C LEU A 317 4.10 -12.63 17.33
N ASP A 318 4.76 -12.03 18.31
CA ASP A 318 4.59 -12.34 19.74
C ASP A 318 3.14 -12.05 20.20
N ALA A 319 2.57 -10.92 19.79
CA ALA A 319 1.21 -10.53 20.13
C ALA A 319 0.15 -11.45 19.50
N VAL A 320 0.35 -11.89 18.26
CA VAL A 320 -0.51 -12.89 17.57
C VAL A 320 -0.42 -14.24 18.28
N GLU A 321 0.78 -14.71 18.63
CA GLU A 321 1.00 -15.97 19.32
C GLU A 321 0.38 -15.95 20.73
N ALA A 322 0.51 -14.84 21.45
CA ALA A 322 -0.11 -14.61 22.76
C ALA A 322 -1.65 -14.47 22.68
N GLY A 323 -2.19 -14.14 21.49
CA GLY A 323 -3.63 -13.94 21.27
C GLY A 323 -4.17 -12.60 21.70
N THR A 324 -3.34 -11.58 21.87
CA THR A 324 -3.74 -10.17 22.09
C THR A 324 -3.91 -9.41 20.78
N GLN A 325 -3.32 -9.92 19.70
CA GLN A 325 -3.50 -9.43 18.33
C GLN A 325 -4.16 -10.52 17.48
N ILE A 326 -5.22 -10.19 16.74
CA ILE A 326 -5.96 -11.12 15.89
C ILE A 326 -5.12 -11.53 14.68
N VAL A 327 -4.49 -10.55 14.04
CA VAL A 327 -3.72 -10.72 12.81
C VAL A 327 -2.65 -9.66 12.67
N ALA A 328 -1.50 -10.04 12.13
CA ALA A 328 -0.53 -9.15 11.51
C ALA A 328 -0.63 -9.32 9.99
N LEU A 329 -0.87 -8.24 9.26
CA LEU A 329 -1.08 -8.24 7.83
C LEU A 329 0.24 -7.95 7.12
N ASP A 330 0.88 -8.99 6.58
CA ASP A 330 2.15 -8.88 5.87
C ASP A 330 1.95 -8.31 4.47
N GLN A 331 2.55 -7.17 4.21
CA GLN A 331 2.54 -6.52 2.90
C GLN A 331 3.51 -7.20 1.91
N GLN A 332 4.33 -8.14 2.36
CA GLN A 332 5.29 -8.90 1.56
C GLN A 332 6.28 -8.02 0.77
N TRP A 333 6.93 -7.10 1.45
CA TRP A 333 7.86 -6.15 0.81
C TRP A 333 8.99 -6.83 0.05
N GLY A 334 9.47 -7.97 0.53
CA GLY A 334 10.46 -8.78 -0.20
C GLY A 334 9.94 -9.32 -1.53
N GLU A 335 8.70 -9.78 -1.59
CA GLU A 335 8.06 -10.23 -2.83
C GLU A 335 7.82 -9.05 -3.79
N GLN A 336 7.42 -7.89 -3.25
CA GLN A 336 7.29 -6.67 -4.04
C GLN A 336 8.61 -6.29 -4.72
N ALA A 337 9.73 -6.30 -3.97
CA ALA A 337 11.05 -5.99 -4.52
C ALA A 337 11.49 -6.98 -5.61
N GLY A 338 11.20 -8.26 -5.39
CA GLY A 338 11.56 -9.32 -6.34
C GLY A 338 10.72 -9.34 -7.61
N PHE A 339 9.48 -8.88 -7.53
CA PHE A 339 8.54 -8.92 -8.65
C PHE A 339 9.08 -8.24 -9.91
N GLY A 340 9.65 -7.04 -9.77
CA GLY A 340 10.08 -6.23 -10.90
C GLY A 340 11.14 -6.89 -11.78
N ALA A 341 12.13 -7.57 -11.18
CA ALA A 341 13.17 -8.28 -11.93
C ALA A 341 12.56 -9.41 -12.78
N THR A 342 11.66 -10.19 -12.17
CA THR A 342 10.95 -11.27 -12.88
C THR A 342 10.04 -10.71 -13.98
N ALA A 343 9.30 -9.64 -13.69
CA ALA A 343 8.40 -9.01 -14.66
C ALA A 343 9.15 -8.44 -15.86
N CYS A 344 10.31 -7.81 -15.65
CA CYS A 344 11.21 -7.36 -16.69
C CYS A 344 11.70 -8.52 -17.57
N ALA A 345 12.18 -9.59 -16.94
CA ALA A 345 12.71 -10.74 -17.64
C ALA A 345 11.62 -11.43 -18.50
N GLU A 346 10.44 -11.67 -17.93
CA GLU A 346 9.30 -12.28 -18.62
C GLU A 346 8.79 -11.41 -19.78
N LEU A 347 8.69 -10.10 -19.57
CA LEU A 347 8.27 -9.19 -20.62
C LEU A 347 9.27 -9.19 -21.78
N LEU A 348 10.55 -8.93 -21.49
CA LEU A 348 11.56 -8.72 -22.52
C LEU A 348 12.00 -10.02 -23.22
N LYS A 349 11.93 -11.16 -22.54
CA LYS A 349 12.29 -12.47 -23.11
C LYS A 349 11.10 -13.17 -23.80
N ASN A 350 9.97 -13.18 -23.11
CA ASN A 350 8.82 -14.01 -23.48
C ASN A 350 7.62 -13.18 -23.98
N GLY A 351 7.72 -11.84 -23.95
CA GLY A 351 6.61 -10.94 -24.28
C GLY A 351 5.44 -11.05 -23.28
N LYS A 352 5.68 -11.57 -22.08
CA LYS A 352 4.63 -11.86 -21.12
C LYS A 352 4.52 -10.74 -20.08
N VAL A 353 3.39 -10.06 -20.07
CA VAL A 353 3.03 -9.13 -19.00
C VAL A 353 2.47 -9.93 -17.82
N LEU A 354 3.12 -9.82 -16.66
CA LEU A 354 2.60 -10.45 -15.44
C LEU A 354 1.37 -9.66 -14.93
N PRO A 355 0.37 -10.33 -14.34
CA PRO A 355 -0.85 -9.67 -13.88
C PRO A 355 -0.59 -8.77 -12.67
N ASN A 356 -1.47 -7.77 -12.48
CA ASN A 356 -1.55 -7.04 -11.22
C ASN A 356 -1.87 -8.03 -10.09
N THR A 357 -1.15 -7.93 -9.00
CA THR A 357 -1.30 -8.84 -7.86
C THR A 357 -1.44 -8.03 -6.57
N ASN A 358 -2.45 -8.38 -5.76
CA ASN A 358 -2.54 -7.92 -4.37
C ASN A 358 -1.99 -9.02 -3.46
N THR A 359 -1.10 -8.68 -2.55
CA THR A 359 -0.25 -9.64 -1.82
C THR A 359 -0.38 -9.62 -0.32
N LEU A 360 -1.41 -9.00 0.21
CA LEU A 360 -1.58 -9.00 1.66
C LEU A 360 -1.71 -10.43 2.19
N LYS A 361 -0.72 -10.89 2.96
CA LYS A 361 -0.68 -12.22 3.58
C LYS A 361 -1.05 -12.09 5.07
N PRO A 362 -2.17 -12.66 5.51
CA PRO A 362 -2.53 -12.63 6.92
C PRO A 362 -1.67 -13.59 7.74
N VAL A 363 -1.08 -13.10 8.83
CA VAL A 363 -0.43 -13.89 9.85
C VAL A 363 -1.33 -13.95 11.08
N THR A 364 -1.93 -15.11 11.29
CA THR A 364 -2.82 -15.40 12.40
C THR A 364 -2.21 -16.45 13.31
N LYS A 365 -2.88 -16.78 14.40
CA LYS A 365 -2.43 -17.85 15.32
C LYS A 365 -2.21 -19.20 14.63
N ASP A 366 -2.90 -19.45 13.53
CA ASP A 366 -2.83 -20.73 12.81
C ASP A 366 -1.52 -20.89 12.00
N ASN A 367 -0.84 -19.78 11.61
CA ASN A 367 0.38 -19.81 10.78
C ASN A 367 1.54 -18.96 11.33
N VAL A 368 1.43 -18.39 12.53
CA VAL A 368 2.44 -17.48 13.10
C VAL A 368 3.82 -18.13 13.24
N VAL A 369 3.88 -19.42 13.54
CA VAL A 369 5.15 -20.15 13.70
C VAL A 369 5.93 -20.20 12.39
N GLU A 370 5.25 -20.47 11.27
CA GLU A 370 5.89 -20.50 9.96
C GLU A 370 6.25 -19.08 9.49
N ALA A 371 5.33 -18.11 9.65
CA ALA A 371 5.59 -16.72 9.35
C ALA A 371 6.80 -16.17 10.13
N ARG A 372 7.00 -16.57 11.39
CA ARG A 372 8.18 -16.22 12.19
C ARG A 372 9.46 -16.75 11.57
N LYS A 373 9.48 -18.00 11.10
CA LYS A 373 10.66 -18.57 10.43
C LYS A 373 11.00 -17.82 9.14
N GLU A 374 9.98 -17.54 8.32
CA GLU A 374 10.14 -16.76 7.09
C GLU A 374 10.70 -15.36 7.41
N PHE A 375 10.12 -14.67 8.38
CA PHE A 375 10.56 -13.33 8.79
C PHE A 375 12.01 -13.34 9.31
N MET A 376 12.37 -14.29 10.18
CA MET A 376 13.73 -14.40 10.72
C MET A 376 14.77 -14.76 9.66
N ALA A 377 14.40 -15.52 8.64
CA ALA A 377 15.29 -15.81 7.51
C ALA A 377 15.62 -14.56 6.68
N ILE A 378 14.72 -13.58 6.65
CA ILE A 378 14.94 -12.30 5.94
C ILE A 378 15.66 -11.29 6.84
N ALA A 379 15.28 -11.20 8.12
CA ALA A 379 15.80 -10.20 9.07
C ALA A 379 17.12 -10.60 9.72
N GLY A 380 17.49 -11.85 9.68
CA GLY A 380 18.68 -12.43 10.32
C GLY A 380 19.85 -12.73 9.37
N GLY A 381 19.74 -12.31 8.09
CA GLY A 381 20.80 -12.44 7.08
C GLY A 381 21.85 -11.33 7.16
#